data_635588507f1d654ba0e6d02138ea8280
#
_entry.id   635588507f1d654ba0e6d02138ea8280
#
_cell.length_a   1.000
_cell.length_b   1.000
_cell.length_c   1.000
_cell.angle_alpha   90.00
_cell.angle_beta   90.00
_cell.angle_gamma   90.00
#
_symmetry.space_group_name_H-M   'P 1'
#
loop_
_entity.id
_entity.type
_entity.pdbx_description
1 polymer ?
#
loop_
_entity_poly.entity_id
_entity_poly.type
_entity_poly.pdbx_seq_one_letter_code
_entity_poly.pdbx_strand_id
1 'polypeptide(L)'
;VWEKSRFSYLYTVIRYDHSTGEDHSQFVFDQIQDWIDKNPLNCGPNYKCSQEISLRVLNWIFALYYYKSSPLLTESCFQKIINSIYWQIKHVYGNINFSRIAVRNNHAITETLTLYIVGLLFPWFPDAKLWKSKGKKWFEKEIEYQIAEDGTYLQFSMNYHRVVIQLLTWGIALAQRNGECFSEHVYQRAYQSVNF
;
A
#
# COMPACT_ATOMS: atom_id res chain seq x y z
N VAL A 1 9.67 -6.88 -15.12
CA VAL A 1 8.20 -6.87 -15.17
C VAL A 1 7.64 -6.17 -13.94
N TRP A 2 7.94 -6.62 -12.74
CA TRP A 2 7.34 -6.09 -11.49
C TRP A 2 7.70 -4.64 -11.21
N GLU A 3 8.94 -4.21 -11.41
CA GLU A 3 9.38 -2.85 -11.11
C GLU A 3 8.50 -1.79 -11.81
N LYS A 4 8.24 -1.97 -13.10
CA LYS A 4 7.34 -1.09 -13.86
C LYS A 4 5.89 -1.18 -13.32
N SER A 5 5.44 -2.39 -12.97
CA SER A 5 4.06 -2.64 -12.51
C SER A 5 3.79 -2.22 -11.06
N ARG A 6 4.81 -1.83 -10.29
CA ARG A 6 4.66 -1.18 -8.98
C ARG A 6 4.17 0.26 -9.10
N PHE A 7 4.42 0.92 -10.23
CA PHE A 7 4.12 2.35 -10.42
C PHE A 7 4.86 3.28 -9.46
N SER A 8 6.03 2.90 -8.97
CA SER A 8 6.82 3.74 -8.06
C SER A 8 7.25 5.07 -8.69
N TYR A 9 7.36 5.14 -10.01
CA TYR A 9 7.66 6.37 -10.74
C TYR A 9 6.59 7.46 -10.60
N LEU A 10 5.35 7.11 -10.20
CA LEU A 10 4.29 8.10 -9.97
C LEU A 10 4.69 9.14 -8.91
N TYR A 11 5.46 8.74 -7.90
CA TYR A 11 5.99 9.71 -6.92
C TYR A 11 6.87 10.78 -7.57
N THR A 12 7.68 10.40 -8.55
CA THR A 12 8.53 11.35 -9.27
C THR A 12 7.68 12.32 -10.09
N VAL A 13 6.67 11.82 -10.81
CA VAL A 13 5.74 12.65 -11.58
C VAL A 13 4.99 13.61 -10.67
N ILE A 14 4.41 13.10 -9.59
CA ILE A 14 3.64 13.91 -8.62
C ILE A 14 4.52 14.96 -7.93
N ARG A 15 5.76 14.62 -7.57
CA ARG A 15 6.70 15.58 -6.99
C ARG A 15 7.09 16.67 -7.99
N TYR A 16 7.27 16.31 -9.24
CA TYR A 16 7.53 17.26 -10.30
C TYR A 16 6.35 18.24 -10.45
N ASP A 17 5.12 17.74 -10.59
CA ASP A 17 3.91 18.56 -10.69
C ASP A 17 3.75 19.46 -9.46
N HIS A 18 3.97 18.92 -8.27
CA HIS A 18 3.89 19.71 -7.05
C HIS A 18 4.92 20.85 -7.00
N SER A 19 6.10 20.65 -7.56
CA SER A 19 7.20 21.64 -7.52
C SER A 19 7.10 22.68 -8.65
N THR A 20 6.53 22.32 -9.80
CA THR A 20 6.46 23.17 -10.99
C THR A 20 5.09 23.80 -11.21
N GLY A 21 4.05 23.25 -10.61
CA GLY A 21 2.67 23.63 -10.88
C GLY A 21 2.13 23.05 -12.20
N GLU A 22 2.86 22.13 -12.84
CA GLU A 22 2.37 21.41 -14.02
C GLU A 22 1.34 20.33 -13.64
N ASP A 23 0.60 19.81 -14.61
CA ASP A 23 -0.42 18.77 -14.43
C ASP A 23 -0.22 17.62 -15.41
N HIS A 24 0.31 16.50 -14.91
CA HIS A 24 0.48 15.27 -15.66
C HIS A 24 -0.61 14.22 -15.32
N SER A 25 -1.76 14.64 -14.81
CA SER A 25 -2.86 13.74 -14.44
C SER A 25 -3.34 12.87 -15.61
N GLN A 26 -3.38 13.41 -16.85
CA GLN A 26 -3.71 12.62 -18.04
C GLN A 26 -2.76 11.44 -18.21
N PHE A 27 -1.45 11.73 -18.20
CA PHE A 27 -0.44 10.67 -18.32
C PHE A 27 -0.62 9.60 -17.23
N VAL A 28 -0.83 10.02 -15.97
CA VAL A 28 -0.99 9.11 -14.84
C VAL A 28 -2.21 8.20 -15.03
N PHE A 29 -3.36 8.77 -15.37
CA PHE A 29 -4.59 7.99 -15.54
C PHE A 29 -4.53 7.07 -16.76
N ASP A 30 -3.93 7.53 -17.86
CA ASP A 30 -3.72 6.69 -19.05
C ASP A 30 -2.82 5.49 -18.74
N GLN A 31 -1.73 5.69 -17.98
CA GLN A 31 -0.84 4.60 -17.60
C GLN A 31 -1.55 3.57 -16.69
N ILE A 32 -2.39 4.02 -15.76
CA ILE A 32 -3.14 3.12 -14.88
C ILE A 32 -4.19 2.34 -15.69
N GLN A 33 -4.96 3.01 -16.54
CA GLN A 33 -6.01 2.38 -17.34
C GLN A 33 -5.43 1.41 -18.37
N ASP A 34 -4.36 1.78 -19.05
CA ASP A 34 -3.65 0.90 -20.00
C ASP A 34 -3.13 -0.37 -19.30
N TRP A 35 -2.58 -0.19 -18.08
CA TRP A 35 -2.14 -1.34 -17.29
C TRP A 35 -3.31 -2.27 -16.90
N ILE A 36 -4.45 -1.72 -16.48
CA ILE A 36 -5.65 -2.51 -16.15
C ILE A 36 -6.11 -3.32 -17.36
N ASP A 37 -6.16 -2.70 -18.53
CA ASP A 37 -6.63 -3.35 -19.77
C ASP A 37 -5.70 -4.48 -20.23
N LYS A 38 -4.39 -4.31 -20.02
CA LYS A 38 -3.37 -5.30 -20.45
C LYS A 38 -3.12 -6.39 -19.41
N ASN A 39 -3.61 -6.23 -18.19
CA ASN A 39 -3.36 -7.20 -17.11
C ASN A 39 -4.69 -7.65 -16.48
N PRO A 40 -5.40 -8.56 -17.12
CA PRO A 40 -6.64 -9.10 -16.56
C PRO A 40 -6.43 -9.67 -15.17
N LEU A 41 -7.42 -9.50 -14.32
CA LEU A 41 -7.37 -9.92 -12.91
C LEU A 41 -6.96 -11.39 -12.77
N ASN A 42 -6.03 -11.65 -11.87
CA ASN A 42 -5.47 -12.97 -11.58
C ASN A 42 -4.72 -13.63 -12.76
N CYS A 43 -4.46 -12.91 -13.84
CA CYS A 43 -3.71 -13.40 -14.98
C CYS A 43 -2.28 -12.86 -14.99
N GLY A 44 -1.34 -13.74 -15.37
CA GLY A 44 0.05 -13.37 -15.60
C GLY A 44 0.90 -13.11 -14.35
N PRO A 45 2.16 -12.69 -14.54
CA PRO A 45 3.14 -12.57 -13.47
C PRO A 45 2.84 -11.45 -12.45
N ASN A 46 2.06 -10.42 -12.85
CA ASN A 46 1.74 -9.28 -12.01
C ASN A 46 0.76 -9.59 -10.87
N TYR A 47 0.21 -10.82 -10.84
CA TYR A 47 -0.66 -11.33 -9.77
C TYR A 47 -0.05 -12.49 -8.96
N LYS A 48 1.22 -12.84 -9.21
CA LYS A 48 1.90 -13.93 -8.49
C LYS A 48 2.41 -13.56 -7.11
N CYS A 49 2.64 -12.27 -6.86
CA CYS A 49 3.17 -11.78 -5.59
C CYS A 49 2.24 -10.72 -5.00
N SER A 50 1.63 -11.02 -3.87
CA SER A 50 0.70 -10.12 -3.17
C SER A 50 1.37 -8.83 -2.71
N GLN A 51 2.66 -8.84 -2.39
CA GLN A 51 3.41 -7.62 -2.09
C GLN A 51 3.47 -6.66 -3.29
N GLU A 52 3.72 -7.19 -4.49
CA GLU A 52 3.77 -6.37 -5.71
C GLU A 52 2.40 -5.72 -6.02
N ILE A 53 1.33 -6.46 -5.76
CA ILE A 53 -0.04 -5.95 -5.85
C ILE A 53 -0.25 -4.84 -4.82
N SER A 54 0.15 -5.06 -3.59
CA SER A 54 0.01 -4.11 -2.49
C SER A 54 0.75 -2.80 -2.76
N LEU A 55 2.00 -2.86 -3.22
CA LEU A 55 2.79 -1.68 -3.58
C LEU A 55 2.13 -0.89 -4.72
N ARG A 56 1.66 -1.58 -5.77
CA ARG A 56 0.94 -0.96 -6.87
C ARG A 56 -0.32 -0.22 -6.39
N VAL A 57 -1.12 -0.87 -5.57
CA VAL A 57 -2.36 -0.28 -5.03
C VAL A 57 -2.05 0.95 -4.17
N LEU A 58 -1.03 0.91 -3.31
CA LEU A 58 -0.62 2.08 -2.53
C LEU A 58 -0.21 3.26 -3.42
N ASN A 59 0.53 2.99 -4.50
CA ASN A 59 0.95 4.02 -5.45
C ASN A 59 -0.22 4.61 -6.24
N TRP A 60 -1.19 3.78 -6.63
CA TRP A 60 -2.42 4.26 -7.29
C TRP A 60 -3.29 5.09 -6.34
N ILE A 61 -3.42 4.68 -5.08
CA ILE A 61 -4.14 5.46 -4.07
C ILE A 61 -3.50 6.83 -3.90
N PHE A 62 -2.17 6.88 -3.80
CA PHE A 62 -1.45 8.14 -3.68
C PHE A 62 -1.73 9.07 -4.87
N ALA A 63 -1.68 8.55 -6.09
CA ALA A 63 -1.98 9.31 -7.30
C ALA A 63 -3.45 9.79 -7.34
N LEU A 64 -4.41 8.92 -6.99
CA LEU A 64 -5.83 9.29 -6.92
C LEU A 64 -6.07 10.44 -5.93
N TYR A 65 -5.43 10.39 -4.75
CA TYR A 65 -5.58 11.46 -3.76
C TYR A 65 -4.93 12.78 -4.19
N TYR A 66 -3.81 12.72 -4.87
CA TYR A 66 -3.13 13.92 -5.37
C TYR A 66 -3.94 14.57 -6.50
N TYR A 67 -4.37 13.80 -7.50
CA TYR A 67 -5.12 14.28 -8.64
C TYR A 67 -6.66 14.26 -8.48
N LYS A 68 -7.16 14.15 -7.25
CA LYS A 68 -8.61 14.04 -6.98
C LYS A 68 -9.46 15.18 -7.53
N SER A 69 -8.89 16.36 -7.72
CA SER A 69 -9.57 17.54 -8.25
C SER A 69 -9.35 17.73 -9.75
N SER A 70 -8.62 16.85 -10.42
CA SER A 70 -8.42 16.92 -11.86
C SER A 70 -9.73 16.63 -12.60
N PRO A 71 -10.12 17.47 -13.60
CA PRO A 71 -11.30 17.22 -14.43
C PRO A 71 -11.14 15.93 -15.28
N LEU A 72 -9.92 15.42 -15.42
CA LEU A 72 -9.63 14.18 -16.15
C LEU A 72 -9.94 12.93 -15.33
N LEU A 73 -10.12 13.06 -14.01
CA LEU A 73 -10.63 11.96 -13.18
C LEU A 73 -12.16 11.87 -13.34
N THR A 74 -12.59 11.49 -14.54
CA THR A 74 -14.01 11.28 -14.82
C THR A 74 -14.57 10.14 -13.98
N GLU A 75 -15.90 10.10 -13.79
CA GLU A 75 -16.56 9.00 -13.07
C GLU A 75 -16.20 7.64 -13.65
N SER A 76 -16.14 7.48 -14.97
CA SER A 76 -15.75 6.22 -15.63
C SER A 76 -14.30 5.84 -15.32
N CYS A 77 -13.37 6.80 -15.36
CA CYS A 77 -11.96 6.59 -15.01
C CYS A 77 -11.83 6.16 -13.55
N PHE A 78 -12.48 6.90 -12.64
CA PHE A 78 -12.48 6.61 -11.21
C PHE A 78 -13.03 5.21 -10.93
N GLN A 79 -14.22 4.88 -11.47
CA GLN A 79 -14.86 3.57 -11.27
C GLN A 79 -13.97 2.42 -11.77
N LYS A 80 -13.33 2.57 -12.93
CA LYS A 80 -12.41 1.56 -13.47
C LYS A 80 -11.24 1.31 -12.53
N ILE A 81 -10.61 2.36 -12.03
CA ILE A 81 -9.46 2.26 -11.11
C ILE A 81 -9.88 1.67 -9.76
N ILE A 82 -10.98 2.16 -9.18
CA ILE A 82 -11.49 1.70 -7.88
C ILE A 82 -11.92 0.23 -7.92
N ASN A 83 -12.59 -0.20 -8.97
CA ASN A 83 -12.94 -1.60 -9.17
C ASN A 83 -11.69 -2.49 -9.24
N SER A 84 -10.68 -2.03 -9.97
CA SER A 84 -9.40 -2.76 -10.04
C SER A 84 -8.72 -2.85 -8.68
N ILE A 85 -8.69 -1.76 -7.90
CA ILE A 85 -8.15 -1.74 -6.52
C ILE A 85 -8.90 -2.75 -5.65
N TYR A 86 -10.23 -2.72 -5.68
CA TYR A 86 -11.05 -3.65 -4.87
C TYR A 86 -10.67 -5.11 -5.13
N TRP A 87 -10.63 -5.54 -6.40
CA TRP A 87 -10.33 -6.92 -6.74
C TRP A 87 -8.87 -7.31 -6.49
N GLN A 88 -7.94 -6.39 -6.66
CA GLN A 88 -6.53 -6.60 -6.30
C GLN A 88 -6.38 -6.83 -4.80
N ILE A 89 -7.06 -6.05 -3.96
CA ILE A 89 -7.01 -6.21 -2.51
C ILE A 89 -7.76 -7.46 -2.05
N LYS A 90 -8.84 -7.83 -2.74
CA LYS A 90 -9.51 -9.11 -2.50
C LYS A 90 -8.59 -10.31 -2.79
N HIS A 91 -7.78 -10.22 -3.84
CA HIS A 91 -6.72 -11.20 -4.12
C HIS A 91 -5.67 -11.24 -3.00
N VAL A 92 -5.16 -10.09 -2.57
CA VAL A 92 -4.20 -10.01 -1.44
C VAL A 92 -4.79 -10.66 -0.19
N TYR A 93 -6.02 -10.32 0.17
CA TYR A 93 -6.69 -10.90 1.34
C TYR A 93 -6.84 -12.42 1.25
N GLY A 94 -7.21 -12.94 0.08
CA GLY A 94 -7.33 -14.38 -0.16
C GLY A 94 -6.02 -15.15 -0.02
N ASN A 95 -4.89 -14.50 -0.29
CA ASN A 95 -3.55 -15.11 -0.25
C ASN A 95 -2.72 -14.71 0.99
N ILE A 96 -3.26 -13.91 1.90
CA ILE A 96 -2.53 -13.27 3.01
C ILE A 96 -1.81 -14.27 3.94
N ASN A 97 -2.30 -15.48 4.07
CA ASN A 97 -1.68 -16.49 4.92
C ASN A 97 -0.32 -16.97 4.38
N PHE A 98 -0.10 -16.87 3.08
CA PHE A 98 1.22 -17.19 2.51
C PHE A 98 2.29 -16.26 3.06
N SER A 99 2.07 -14.95 3.04
CA SER A 99 3.04 -13.98 3.56
C SER A 99 3.16 -14.03 5.09
N ARG A 100 2.03 -14.21 5.81
CA ARG A 100 1.99 -14.17 7.28
C ARG A 100 2.44 -15.44 7.98
N ILE A 101 2.38 -16.58 7.32
CA ILE A 101 2.69 -17.88 7.94
C ILE A 101 3.93 -18.50 7.30
N ALA A 102 3.98 -18.57 5.97
CA ALA A 102 5.05 -19.29 5.29
C ALA A 102 6.31 -18.43 5.09
N VAL A 103 6.15 -17.16 4.71
CA VAL A 103 7.29 -16.27 4.38
C VAL A 103 7.69 -15.41 5.58
N ARG A 104 6.74 -14.75 6.21
CA ARG A 104 6.82 -13.97 7.42
C ARG A 104 7.98 -12.94 7.47
N ASN A 105 8.02 -12.08 6.46
CA ASN A 105 9.00 -11.00 6.31
C ASN A 105 8.30 -9.69 5.91
N ASN A 106 9.02 -8.75 5.24
CA ASN A 106 8.45 -7.48 4.76
C ASN A 106 7.18 -7.64 3.92
N HIS A 107 6.96 -8.78 3.25
CA HIS A 107 5.71 -9.06 2.54
C HIS A 107 4.50 -9.00 3.48
N ALA A 108 4.59 -9.68 4.63
CA ALA A 108 3.50 -9.68 5.60
C ALA A 108 3.19 -8.27 6.13
N ILE A 109 4.22 -7.47 6.41
CA ILE A 109 4.06 -6.07 6.84
C ILE A 109 3.37 -5.24 5.74
N THR A 110 3.86 -5.33 4.50
CA THR A 110 3.32 -4.58 3.37
C THR A 110 1.85 -4.94 3.11
N GLU A 111 1.55 -6.22 3.01
CA GLU A 111 0.22 -6.71 2.66
C GLU A 111 -0.82 -6.40 3.75
N THR A 112 -0.46 -6.61 5.02
CA THR A 112 -1.36 -6.33 6.14
C THR A 112 -1.62 -4.84 6.31
N LEU A 113 -0.60 -3.99 6.13
CA LEU A 113 -0.76 -2.54 6.12
C LEU A 113 -1.65 -2.08 4.97
N THR A 114 -1.47 -2.64 3.77
CA THR A 114 -2.28 -2.26 2.61
C THR A 114 -3.75 -2.62 2.80
N LEU A 115 -4.05 -3.80 3.38
CA LEU A 115 -5.43 -4.15 3.77
C LEU A 115 -6.02 -3.12 4.73
N TYR A 116 -5.26 -2.72 5.75
CA TYR A 116 -5.69 -1.70 6.71
C TYR A 116 -5.98 -0.36 6.02
N ILE A 117 -5.03 0.12 5.20
CA ILE A 117 -5.14 1.41 4.50
C ILE A 117 -6.35 1.42 3.56
N VAL A 118 -6.53 0.37 2.75
CA VAL A 118 -7.67 0.31 1.82
C VAL A 118 -9.00 0.25 2.58
N GLY A 119 -9.08 -0.56 3.63
CA GLY A 119 -10.29 -0.62 4.45
C GLY A 119 -10.59 0.68 5.23
N LEU A 120 -9.56 1.49 5.50
CA LEU A 120 -9.68 2.81 6.13
C LEU A 120 -10.14 3.88 5.13
N LEU A 121 -9.50 3.94 3.96
CA LEU A 121 -9.69 5.02 2.99
C LEU A 121 -10.91 4.80 2.06
N PHE A 122 -11.36 3.56 1.89
CA PHE A 122 -12.51 3.21 1.04
C PHE A 122 -13.61 2.49 1.85
N PRO A 123 -14.24 3.18 2.84
CA PRO A 123 -15.19 2.56 3.76
C PRO A 123 -16.47 2.03 3.07
N TRP A 124 -16.73 2.43 1.82
CA TRP A 124 -17.84 1.95 1.00
C TRP A 124 -17.58 0.60 0.31
N PHE A 125 -16.35 0.06 0.33
CA PHE A 125 -16.13 -1.28 -0.17
C PHE A 125 -16.84 -2.33 0.67
N PRO A 126 -17.43 -3.38 0.05
CA PRO A 126 -18.15 -4.42 0.79
C PRO A 126 -17.34 -5.05 1.92
N ASP A 127 -16.05 -5.26 1.69
CA ASP A 127 -15.13 -5.91 2.64
C ASP A 127 -14.32 -4.91 3.50
N ALA A 128 -14.57 -3.60 3.39
CA ALA A 128 -13.74 -2.55 4.01
C ALA A 128 -13.58 -2.72 5.54
N LYS A 129 -14.67 -2.96 6.25
CA LYS A 129 -14.64 -3.18 7.72
C LYS A 129 -13.80 -4.40 8.09
N LEU A 130 -13.91 -5.47 7.33
CA LEU A 130 -13.13 -6.70 7.53
C LEU A 130 -11.64 -6.43 7.28
N TRP A 131 -11.31 -5.81 6.14
CA TRP A 131 -9.93 -5.50 5.78
C TRP A 131 -9.27 -4.54 6.76
N LYS A 132 -9.97 -3.47 7.16
CA LYS A 132 -9.49 -2.53 8.18
C LYS A 132 -9.18 -3.25 9.49
N SER A 133 -10.12 -4.01 10.04
CA SER A 133 -9.97 -4.69 11.32
C SER A 133 -8.88 -5.76 11.30
N LYS A 134 -8.90 -6.65 10.29
CA LYS A 134 -7.91 -7.72 10.15
C LYS A 134 -6.54 -7.17 9.78
N GLY A 135 -6.49 -6.22 8.85
CA GLY A 135 -5.25 -5.57 8.42
C GLY A 135 -4.53 -4.92 9.60
N LYS A 136 -5.24 -4.11 10.40
CA LYS A 136 -4.69 -3.48 11.61
C LYS A 136 -4.13 -4.52 12.58
N LYS A 137 -4.97 -5.49 12.98
CA LYS A 137 -4.58 -6.54 13.94
C LYS A 137 -3.36 -7.34 13.47
N TRP A 138 -3.30 -7.66 12.18
CA TRP A 138 -2.20 -8.45 11.63
C TRP A 138 -0.95 -7.61 11.45
N PHE A 139 -1.07 -6.36 11.02
CA PHE A 139 0.06 -5.43 10.93
C PHE A 139 0.72 -5.24 12.30
N GLU A 140 -0.03 -4.97 13.36
CA GLU A 140 0.47 -4.84 14.72
C GLU A 140 1.27 -6.08 15.16
N LYS A 141 0.72 -7.28 14.89
CA LYS A 141 1.41 -8.55 15.19
C LYS A 141 2.69 -8.76 14.38
N GLU A 142 2.71 -8.35 13.13
CA GLU A 142 3.91 -8.48 12.31
C GLU A 142 4.98 -7.47 12.72
N ILE A 143 4.61 -6.26 13.13
CA ILE A 143 5.56 -5.29 13.70
C ILE A 143 6.17 -5.81 15.00
N GLU A 144 5.35 -6.34 15.90
CA GLU A 144 5.81 -6.94 17.16
C GLU A 144 6.79 -8.11 16.93
N TYR A 145 6.50 -8.96 15.95
CA TYR A 145 7.31 -10.14 15.65
C TYR A 145 8.59 -9.81 14.88
N GLN A 146 8.53 -8.87 13.92
CA GLN A 146 9.64 -8.66 12.98
C GLN A 146 10.61 -7.57 13.40
N ILE A 147 10.26 -6.73 14.36
CA ILE A 147 11.13 -5.69 14.90
C ILE A 147 11.40 -6.00 16.38
N ALA A 148 12.64 -6.22 16.72
CA ALA A 148 13.07 -6.45 18.09
C ALA A 148 12.93 -5.21 18.98
N GLU A 149 13.11 -5.36 20.29
CA GLU A 149 12.94 -4.25 21.25
C GLU A 149 13.96 -3.12 21.05
N ASP A 150 15.13 -3.45 20.55
CA ASP A 150 16.20 -2.50 20.21
C ASP A 150 16.03 -1.83 18.85
N GLY A 151 14.97 -2.16 18.09
CA GLY A 151 14.72 -1.65 16.75
C GLY A 151 15.26 -2.51 15.61
N THR A 152 16.02 -3.56 15.91
CA THR A 152 16.59 -4.46 14.88
C THR A 152 15.49 -5.14 14.07
N TYR A 153 15.60 -5.07 12.75
CA TYR A 153 14.67 -5.72 11.86
C TYR A 153 15.09 -7.17 11.55
N LEU A 154 14.14 -8.09 11.59
CA LEU A 154 14.32 -9.54 11.45
C LEU A 154 15.17 -9.99 10.24
N GLN A 155 15.11 -9.26 9.12
CA GLN A 155 15.88 -9.64 7.92
C GLN A 155 17.36 -9.20 7.94
N PHE A 156 17.82 -8.49 8.97
CA PHE A 156 19.22 -8.04 9.12
C PHE A 156 19.78 -7.33 7.88
N SER A 157 18.95 -6.54 7.22
CA SER A 157 19.27 -5.81 5.98
C SER A 157 18.82 -4.37 6.09
N MET A 158 19.77 -3.43 5.94
CA MET A 158 19.47 -2.00 5.96
C MET A 158 18.48 -1.58 4.87
N ASN A 159 18.52 -2.23 3.70
CA ASN A 159 17.55 -1.96 2.64
C ASN A 159 16.13 -2.34 3.06
N TYR A 160 15.93 -3.51 3.62
CA TYR A 160 14.62 -3.94 4.10
C TYR A 160 14.20 -3.19 5.37
N HIS A 161 15.12 -2.82 6.23
CA HIS A 161 14.87 -1.96 7.38
C HIS A 161 14.26 -0.61 6.94
N ARG A 162 14.86 0.03 5.92
CA ARG A 162 14.32 1.28 5.34
C ARG A 162 12.91 1.11 4.77
N VAL A 163 12.62 -0.02 4.10
CA VAL A 163 11.27 -0.33 3.62
C VAL A 163 10.28 -0.40 4.78
N VAL A 164 10.65 -1.05 5.87
CA VAL A 164 9.77 -1.18 7.04
C VAL A 164 9.54 0.17 7.73
N ILE A 165 10.58 0.98 7.89
CA ILE A 165 10.44 2.36 8.42
C ILE A 165 9.48 3.18 7.55
N GLN A 166 9.58 3.08 6.23
CA GLN A 166 8.67 3.78 5.31
C GLN A 166 7.22 3.32 5.48
N LEU A 167 6.99 2.01 5.61
CA LEU A 167 5.66 1.44 5.83
C LEU A 167 5.08 1.88 7.19
N LEU A 168 5.89 1.86 8.26
CA LEU A 168 5.52 2.37 9.57
C LEU A 168 5.13 3.84 9.52
N THR A 169 5.95 4.67 8.87
CA THR A 169 5.69 6.11 8.70
C THR A 169 4.35 6.35 8.00
N TRP A 170 4.09 5.64 6.91
CA TRP A 170 2.81 5.76 6.18
C TRP A 170 1.63 5.28 7.02
N GLY A 171 1.76 4.12 7.64
CA GLY A 171 0.70 3.54 8.46
C GLY A 171 0.30 4.46 9.61
N ILE A 172 1.29 4.94 10.36
CA ILE A 172 1.08 5.84 11.50
C ILE A 172 0.48 7.17 11.05
N ALA A 173 1.06 7.81 10.03
CA ALA A 173 0.57 9.10 9.53
C ALA A 173 -0.87 9.01 9.00
N LEU A 174 -1.21 7.95 8.26
CA LEU A 174 -2.57 7.77 7.75
C LEU A 174 -3.57 7.44 8.87
N ALA A 175 -3.18 6.62 9.84
CA ALA A 175 -4.01 6.33 11.01
C ALA A 175 -4.34 7.62 11.75
N GLN A 176 -3.34 8.41 12.14
CA GLN A 176 -3.52 9.67 12.87
C GLN A 176 -4.39 10.68 12.12
N ARG A 177 -4.19 10.84 10.80
CA ARG A 177 -4.99 11.75 9.97
C ARG A 177 -6.46 11.33 9.85
N ASN A 178 -6.77 10.07 10.13
CA ASN A 178 -8.14 9.53 10.11
C ASN A 178 -8.70 9.27 11.50
N GLY A 179 -8.10 9.82 12.56
CA GLY A 179 -8.58 9.67 13.95
C GLY A 179 -8.39 8.26 14.50
N GLU A 180 -7.50 7.47 13.91
CA GLU A 180 -7.17 6.11 14.32
C GLU A 180 -5.79 6.06 15.01
N CYS A 181 -5.56 5.02 15.80
CA CYS A 181 -4.25 4.75 16.39
C CYS A 181 -3.93 3.28 16.33
N PHE A 182 -2.66 2.94 16.32
CA PHE A 182 -2.16 1.58 16.56
C PHE A 182 -1.95 1.35 18.05
N SER A 183 -1.69 0.11 18.43
CA SER A 183 -1.24 -0.25 19.77
C SER A 183 0.12 0.37 20.09
N GLU A 184 0.35 0.65 21.38
CA GLU A 184 1.56 1.34 21.87
C GLU A 184 2.87 0.72 21.38
N HIS A 185 2.95 -0.60 21.35
CA HIS A 185 4.16 -1.30 20.89
C HIS A 185 4.54 -0.95 19.43
N VAL A 186 3.59 -0.62 18.56
CA VAL A 186 3.90 -0.20 17.18
C VAL A 186 4.67 1.11 17.19
N TYR A 187 4.26 2.07 18.01
CA TYR A 187 4.96 3.36 18.13
C TYR A 187 6.34 3.18 18.76
N GLN A 188 6.46 2.35 19.79
CA GLN A 188 7.74 2.03 20.42
C GLN A 188 8.71 1.38 19.43
N ARG A 189 8.25 0.37 18.67
CA ARG A 189 9.07 -0.29 17.64
C ARG A 189 9.43 0.68 16.50
N ALA A 190 8.53 1.56 16.09
CA ALA A 190 8.83 2.58 15.09
C ALA A 190 9.90 3.56 15.57
N TYR A 191 9.80 4.03 16.81
CA TYR A 191 10.81 4.91 17.42
C TYR A 191 12.18 4.24 17.49
N GLN A 192 12.25 3.01 18.01
CA GLN A 192 13.50 2.27 18.11
C GLN A 192 14.10 1.99 16.71
N SER A 193 13.29 1.64 15.71
CA SER A 193 13.76 1.39 14.34
C SER A 193 14.38 2.61 13.67
N VAL A 194 13.93 3.83 14.01
CA VAL A 194 14.53 5.08 13.48
C VAL A 194 15.85 5.40 14.17
N ASN A 195 16.02 5.00 15.44
CA ASN A 195 17.21 5.27 16.22
C ASN A 195 18.25 4.13 16.18
N PHE A 196 17.94 3.01 15.54
CA PHE A 196 18.84 1.90 15.29
C PHE A 196 19.85 2.24 14.19
#